data_930dd7498df51a1f4f34f16ce5e9cdd4
#
_entry.id   930dd7498df51a1f4f34f16ce5e9cdd4
#
_cell.length_a   1.000
_cell.length_b   1.000
_cell.length_c   1.000
_cell.angle_alpha   90.00
_cell.angle_beta   90.00
_cell.angle_gamma   90.00
#
_symmetry.space_group_name_H-M   'P 1'
#
loop_
_entity.id
_entity.type
_entity.pdbx_description
1 polymer ?
#
loop_
_entity_poly.entity_id
_entity_poly.type
_entity_poly.pdbx_seq_one_letter_code
_entity_poly.pdbx_strand_id
1 'polypeptide(L)'
;MSELHILDVGRADCTVLLLDTPDGSRCVVIDGGGKFYKGRRPLLEFLTGRGINTIDLLILTHLHQDHFGGFVHLVDKIAVREAVAPCGDLQFADCVYPVFGTQEYYREYHKFFQ
;
A
#
# COMPACT_ATOMS: atom_id res chain seq x y z
N MET A 1 -17.07 14.09 7.48
CA MET A 1 -15.87 14.50 8.24
C MET A 1 -14.69 13.68 7.80
N SER A 2 -13.58 14.35 7.53
CA SER A 2 -12.36 13.64 7.13
C SER A 2 -11.71 12.95 8.33
N GLU A 3 -11.04 11.83 8.07
CA GLU A 3 -10.42 11.00 9.10
C GLU A 3 -9.00 10.65 8.70
N LEU A 4 -8.12 10.60 9.68
CA LEU A 4 -6.76 10.10 9.55
C LEU A 4 -6.60 8.86 10.43
N HIS A 5 -6.19 7.75 9.85
CA HIS A 5 -5.96 6.51 10.56
C HIS A 5 -4.51 6.06 10.38
N ILE A 6 -3.81 5.88 11.48
CA ILE A 6 -2.48 5.28 11.50
C ILE A 6 -2.67 3.87 12.01
N LEU A 7 -2.51 2.89 11.12
CA LEU A 7 -2.80 1.49 11.47
C LEU A 7 -1.67 0.89 12.28
N ASP A 8 -2.05 0.03 13.21
CA ASP A 8 -1.07 -0.76 13.97
C ASP A 8 -0.54 -1.89 13.08
N VAL A 9 0.62 -1.69 12.53
CA VAL A 9 1.30 -2.65 11.66
C VAL A 9 2.68 -3.03 12.21
N GLY A 10 2.92 -2.74 13.49
CA GLY A 10 4.19 -3.04 14.14
C GLY A 10 5.29 -2.10 13.69
N ARG A 11 6.46 -2.65 13.40
CA ARG A 11 7.62 -1.88 12.90
C ARG A 11 7.48 -1.64 11.41
N ALA A 12 6.42 -0.96 11.00
CA ALA A 12 6.09 -0.70 9.63
C ALA A 12 5.26 0.57 9.59
N ASP A 13 4.89 1.00 8.40
CA ASP A 13 4.09 2.22 8.23
C ASP A 13 2.88 1.93 7.36
N CYS A 14 1.72 2.39 7.81
CA CYS A 14 0.49 2.35 7.03
C CYS A 14 -0.45 3.43 7.53
N THR A 15 -0.75 4.39 6.66
CA THR A 15 -1.62 5.51 6.98
C THR A 15 -2.76 5.57 5.99
N VAL A 16 -3.98 5.75 6.48
CA VAL A 16 -5.16 5.87 5.64
C VAL A 16 -5.83 7.22 5.91
N LEU A 17 -6.04 7.98 4.84
CA LEU A 17 -6.80 9.23 4.87
C LEU A 17 -8.14 9.02 4.20
N LEU A 18 -9.21 9.25 4.93
CA LEU A 18 -10.56 9.25 4.39
C LEU A 18 -11.01 10.69 4.31
N LEU A 19 -11.14 11.21 3.09
CA LEU A 19 -11.38 12.61 2.86
C LEU A 19 -12.82 12.83 2.36
N ASP A 20 -13.51 13.75 3.01
CA ASP A 20 -14.80 14.26 2.50
C ASP A 20 -14.51 15.43 1.59
N THR A 21 -14.91 15.31 0.33
CA THR A 21 -14.76 16.39 -0.65
C THR A 21 -16.12 16.78 -1.19
N PRO A 22 -16.24 17.96 -1.86
CA PRO A 22 -17.50 18.35 -2.49
C PRO A 22 -17.99 17.34 -3.53
N ASP A 23 -17.06 16.57 -4.12
CA ASP A 23 -17.37 15.57 -5.14
C ASP A 23 -17.55 14.17 -4.58
N GLY A 24 -17.59 14.03 -3.24
CA GLY A 24 -17.75 12.73 -2.57
C GLY A 24 -16.55 12.36 -1.72
N SER A 25 -16.55 11.15 -1.25
CA SER A 25 -15.49 10.64 -0.39
C SER A 25 -14.31 10.15 -1.22
N ARG A 26 -13.11 10.34 -0.69
CA ARG A 26 -11.85 9.86 -1.30
C ARG A 26 -11.04 9.10 -0.28
N CYS A 27 -10.36 8.07 -0.73
CA CYS A 27 -9.48 7.26 0.11
C CYS A 27 -8.05 7.38 -0.39
N VAL A 28 -7.16 7.80 0.49
CA VAL A 28 -5.72 7.90 0.22
C VAL A 28 -5.00 6.98 1.18
N VAL A 29 -4.12 6.14 0.65
CA VAL A 29 -3.31 5.23 1.46
C VAL A 29 -1.84 5.56 1.26
N ILE A 30 -1.12 5.74 2.36
CA ILE A 30 0.32 6.01 2.36
C ILE A 30 1.00 4.84 3.04
N ASP A 31 1.72 4.06 2.26
CA ASP A 31 2.36 2.81 2.66
C ASP A 31 1.34 1.75 3.13
N GLY A 32 1.73 0.51 3.09
CA GLY A 32 0.82 -0.61 3.33
C GLY A 32 1.21 -1.51 4.49
N GLY A 33 2.29 -1.17 5.19
CA GLY A 33 2.84 -2.05 6.20
C GLY A 33 3.53 -3.26 5.59
N GLY A 34 3.93 -4.19 6.42
CA GLY A 34 4.50 -5.44 5.98
C GLY A 34 3.44 -6.38 5.42
N LYS A 35 3.91 -7.49 4.86
CA LYS A 35 2.99 -8.47 4.24
C LYS A 35 2.00 -9.05 5.26
N PHE A 36 2.47 -9.32 6.48
CA PHE A 36 1.63 -9.75 7.58
C PHE A 36 2.06 -9.08 8.87
N TYR A 37 1.11 -8.88 9.77
CA TYR A 37 1.39 -8.47 11.13
C TYR A 37 0.59 -9.35 12.07
N LYS A 38 1.29 -10.15 12.89
CA LYS A 38 0.65 -11.12 13.80
C LYS A 38 -0.32 -12.05 13.06
N GLY A 39 0.09 -12.50 11.86
CA GLY A 39 -0.75 -13.36 11.03
C GLY A 39 -1.91 -12.67 10.34
N ARG A 40 -2.05 -11.36 10.48
CA ARG A 40 -3.16 -10.59 9.94
C ARG A 40 -2.70 -9.71 8.79
N ARG A 41 -3.68 -9.12 8.10
CA ARG A 41 -3.48 -8.23 6.95
C ARG A 41 -4.15 -6.90 7.26
N PRO A 42 -3.51 -6.03 8.10
CA PRO A 42 -4.19 -4.88 8.68
C PRO A 42 -4.84 -3.93 7.68
N LEU A 43 -4.13 -3.58 6.60
CA LEU A 43 -4.68 -2.65 5.61
C LEU A 43 -5.92 -3.22 4.92
N LEU A 44 -5.83 -4.45 4.42
CA LEU A 44 -6.96 -5.09 3.75
C LEU A 44 -8.15 -5.23 4.70
N GLU A 45 -7.89 -5.65 5.93
CA GLU A 45 -8.93 -5.80 6.93
C GLU A 45 -9.60 -4.47 7.28
N PHE A 46 -8.81 -3.40 7.40
CA PHE A 46 -9.34 -2.07 7.65
C PHE A 46 -10.26 -1.62 6.52
N LEU A 47 -9.79 -1.72 5.28
CA LEU A 47 -10.56 -1.28 4.12
C LEU A 47 -11.85 -2.08 3.95
N THR A 48 -11.77 -3.40 4.03
CA THR A 48 -12.95 -4.25 3.88
C THR A 48 -13.93 -4.06 5.02
N GLY A 49 -13.44 -3.88 6.24
CA GLY A 49 -14.29 -3.63 7.40
C GLY A 49 -15.06 -2.32 7.32
N ARG A 50 -14.55 -1.35 6.58
CA ARG A 50 -15.20 -0.05 6.35
C ARG A 50 -16.01 -0.02 5.05
N GLY A 51 -16.08 -1.13 4.32
CA GLY A 51 -16.78 -1.17 3.06
C GLY A 51 -16.07 -0.41 1.93
N ILE A 52 -14.78 -0.16 2.08
CA ILE A 52 -13.99 0.56 1.08
C ILE A 52 -13.44 -0.45 0.08
N ASN A 53 -13.81 -0.29 -1.19
CA ASN A 53 -13.35 -1.17 -2.25
C ASN A 53 -12.51 -0.45 -3.31
N THR A 54 -12.26 0.85 -3.12
CA THR A 54 -11.47 1.66 -4.05
C THR A 54 -10.55 2.58 -3.26
N ILE A 55 -9.28 2.59 -3.64
CA ILE A 55 -8.30 3.57 -3.18
C ILE A 55 -8.13 4.58 -4.31
N ASP A 56 -8.40 5.86 -4.03
CA ASP A 56 -8.27 6.91 -5.03
C ASP A 56 -6.81 7.25 -5.32
N LEU A 57 -5.99 7.27 -4.27
CA LEU A 57 -4.56 7.52 -4.41
C LEU A 57 -3.79 6.64 -3.42
N LEU A 58 -2.85 5.89 -3.95
CA LEU A 58 -1.96 5.05 -3.15
C LEU A 58 -0.54 5.58 -3.30
N ILE A 59 0.10 5.85 -2.18
CA ILE A 59 1.46 6.41 -2.15
C ILE A 59 2.36 5.40 -1.46
N LEU A 60 3.44 5.03 -2.14
CA LEU A 60 4.51 4.23 -1.57
C LEU A 60 5.72 5.14 -1.37
N THR A 61 6.19 5.27 -0.13
CA THR A 61 7.30 6.16 0.18
C THR A 61 8.65 5.48 0.01
N HIS A 62 8.73 4.17 0.28
CA HIS A 62 9.97 3.39 0.21
C HIS A 62 9.69 2.01 -0.37
N LEU A 63 10.68 1.44 -1.04
CA LEU A 63 10.58 0.09 -1.60
C LEU A 63 11.00 -1.00 -0.60
N HIS A 64 10.76 -0.78 0.68
CA HIS A 64 10.99 -1.77 1.72
C HIS A 64 9.71 -2.55 2.00
N GLN A 65 9.87 -3.79 2.45
CA GLN A 65 8.72 -4.65 2.72
C GLN A 65 7.78 -4.07 3.79
N ASP A 66 8.31 -3.37 4.78
CA ASP A 66 7.53 -2.76 5.84
C ASP A 66 6.70 -1.55 5.38
N HIS A 67 6.88 -1.12 4.14
CA HIS A 67 6.08 -0.05 3.54
C HIS A 67 5.16 -0.56 2.44
N PHE A 68 5.59 -1.57 1.66
CA PHE A 68 4.85 -2.00 0.50
C PHE A 68 4.22 -3.41 0.64
N GLY A 69 4.72 -4.22 1.59
CA GLY A 69 4.33 -5.63 1.67
C GLY A 69 2.83 -5.85 1.78
N GLY A 70 2.13 -4.99 2.52
CA GLY A 70 0.69 -5.11 2.68
C GLY A 70 -0.13 -4.85 1.42
N PHE A 71 0.45 -4.19 0.42
CA PHE A 71 -0.26 -3.90 -0.83
C PHE A 71 -0.53 -5.16 -1.65
N VAL A 72 0.26 -6.20 -1.49
CA VAL A 72 0.07 -7.43 -2.26
C VAL A 72 -1.29 -8.07 -1.99
N HIS A 73 -1.86 -7.84 -0.81
CA HIS A 73 -3.17 -8.38 -0.47
C HIS A 73 -4.33 -7.63 -1.12
N LEU A 74 -4.06 -6.46 -1.69
CA LEU A 74 -5.09 -5.64 -2.34
C LEU A 74 -5.37 -6.08 -3.77
N VAL A 75 -4.46 -6.81 -4.38
CA VAL A 75 -4.58 -7.25 -5.78
C VAL A 75 -5.87 -8.05 -5.94
N ASP A 76 -6.67 -7.68 -6.94
CA ASP A 76 -7.97 -8.28 -7.26
C ASP A 76 -9.07 -8.09 -6.21
N LYS A 77 -8.80 -7.38 -5.13
CA LYS A 77 -9.78 -7.15 -4.05
C LYS A 77 -10.15 -5.68 -3.90
N ILE A 78 -9.17 -4.80 -4.06
CA ILE A 78 -9.35 -3.36 -3.91
C ILE A 78 -8.89 -2.72 -5.21
N ALA A 79 -9.73 -1.88 -5.80
CA ALA A 79 -9.34 -1.11 -6.98
C ALA A 79 -8.46 0.06 -6.55
N VAL A 80 -7.41 0.34 -7.32
CA VAL A 80 -6.54 1.49 -7.10
C VAL A 80 -6.58 2.37 -8.34
N ARG A 81 -7.03 3.61 -8.17
CA ARG A 81 -7.19 4.53 -9.30
C ARG A 81 -5.86 5.12 -9.75
N GLU A 82 -5.05 5.53 -8.76
CA GLU A 82 -3.76 6.15 -9.04
C GLU A 82 -2.76 5.69 -7.99
N ALA A 83 -1.55 5.37 -8.42
CA ALA A 83 -0.48 4.97 -7.53
C ALA A 83 0.78 5.76 -7.82
N VAL A 84 1.47 6.18 -6.76
CA VAL A 84 2.71 6.94 -6.84
C VAL A 84 3.77 6.19 -6.03
N ALA A 85 4.93 6.01 -6.63
CA ALA A 85 6.06 5.37 -5.97
C ALA A 85 7.34 6.16 -6.29
N PRO A 86 8.40 6.01 -5.49
CA PRO A 86 9.65 6.75 -5.71
C PRO A 86 10.21 6.51 -7.11
N CYS A 87 10.04 5.29 -7.60
CA CYS A 87 10.46 4.91 -8.93
C CYS A 87 9.65 3.71 -9.36
N GLY A 88 9.10 3.75 -10.55
CA GLY A 88 8.20 2.69 -11.02
C GLY A 88 8.80 1.79 -12.07
N ASP A 89 10.10 1.86 -12.32
CA ASP A 89 10.70 1.14 -13.42
C ASP A 89 11.80 0.16 -13.02
N LEU A 90 12.30 -0.55 -14.01
CA LEU A 90 13.31 -1.58 -13.82
C LEU A 90 14.64 -1.04 -13.30
N GLN A 91 15.01 0.18 -13.68
CA GLN A 91 16.27 0.76 -13.23
C GLN A 91 16.34 0.86 -11.73
N PHE A 92 15.26 1.30 -11.12
CA PHE A 92 15.23 1.43 -9.68
C PHE A 92 15.23 0.06 -9.01
N ALA A 93 14.53 -0.88 -9.59
CA ALA A 93 14.52 -2.23 -9.07
C ALA A 93 15.90 -2.87 -9.10
N ASP A 94 16.68 -2.60 -10.13
CA ASP A 94 18.06 -3.08 -10.23
C ASP A 94 18.93 -2.52 -9.10
N CYS A 95 18.63 -1.32 -8.63
CA CYS A 95 19.34 -0.72 -7.50
C CYS A 95 18.86 -1.27 -6.16
N VAL A 96 17.57 -1.49 -6.03
CA VAL A 96 16.94 -1.88 -4.76
C VAL A 96 17.06 -3.38 -4.50
N TYR A 97 16.92 -4.17 -5.54
CA TYR A 97 16.89 -5.63 -5.44
C TYR A 97 18.11 -6.23 -4.71
N PRO A 98 19.34 -5.83 -5.04
CA PRO A 98 20.50 -6.38 -4.34
C PRO A 98 20.55 -6.03 -2.85
N VAL A 99 19.89 -4.94 -2.47
CA VAL A 99 19.91 -4.46 -1.08
C VAL A 99 18.81 -5.12 -0.27
N PHE A 100 17.60 -5.27 -0.84
CA PHE A 100 16.43 -5.72 -0.08
C PHE A 100 16.01 -7.14 -0.39
N GLY A 101 16.74 -7.72 -1.25
CA GLY A 101 16.77 -9.02 -1.20
C GLY A 101 16.16 -10.02 -2.02
N THR A 102 15.01 -10.06 -2.32
CA THR A 102 14.47 -11.22 -2.99
C THR A 102 13.82 -10.87 -4.31
N GLN A 103 14.07 -11.73 -5.28
CA GLN A 103 13.43 -11.63 -6.59
C GLN A 103 11.92 -11.72 -6.46
N GLU A 104 11.44 -12.49 -5.51
CA GLU A 104 10.01 -12.61 -5.22
C GLU A 104 9.42 -11.29 -4.78
N TYR A 105 10.13 -10.58 -3.93
CA TYR A 105 9.74 -9.27 -3.43
C TYR A 105 9.56 -8.28 -4.58
N TYR A 106 10.50 -8.27 -5.49
CA TYR A 106 10.47 -7.41 -6.65
C TYR A 106 9.31 -7.76 -7.59
N ARG A 107 9.03 -9.04 -7.75
CA ARG A 107 7.89 -9.49 -8.57
C ARG A 107 6.58 -9.01 -7.99
N GLU A 108 6.43 -9.04 -6.66
CA GLU A 108 5.22 -8.53 -6.01
C GLU A 108 5.05 -7.04 -6.24
N TYR A 109 6.13 -6.29 -6.14
CA TYR A 109 6.11 -4.87 -6.43
C TYR A 109 5.68 -4.60 -7.87
N HIS A 110 6.29 -5.28 -8.82
CA HIS A 110 5.96 -5.12 -10.23
C HIS A 110 4.51 -5.48 -10.53
N LYS A 111 4.04 -6.56 -9.96
CA LYS A 111 2.66 -6.98 -10.13
C LYS A 111 1.69 -5.90 -9.67
N PHE A 112 2.03 -5.20 -8.61
CA PHE A 112 1.15 -4.17 -8.05
C PHE A 112 1.16 -2.89 -8.88
N PHE A 113 2.33 -2.45 -9.34
CA PHE A 113 2.48 -1.15 -9.99
C PHE A 113 2.46 -1.20 -11.53
N GLN A 114 2.29 -2.33 -12.10
CA GLN A 114 2.06 -2.48 -13.53
C GLN A 114 0.60 -2.74 -13.82
#